data_07c632526711c49ac8642d8ea92fd64b
#
_entry.id   07c632526711c49ac8642d8ea92fd64b
#
_cell.length_a   1.000
_cell.length_b   1.000
_cell.length_c   1.000
_cell.angle_alpha   90.00
_cell.angle_beta   90.00
_cell.angle_gamma   90.00
#
_symmetry.space_group_name_H-M   'P 1'
#
loop_
_entity.id
_entity.type
_entity.pdbx_description
1 polymer ?
#
loop_
_entity_poly.entity_id
_entity_poly.type
_entity_poly.pdbx_seq_one_letter_code
_entity_poly.pdbx_strand_id
1 'polypeptide(L)'
;METLRHATNATGFPLAREPPPTLIEIRKLSKYYRRGEQIIPVLADVNLDIELGDFVALMGPSGSGKTTLLNLIAGIDKPSSGTIKVGGVDIARLSERDLAAWRASHVGFIFQFYNLMPVLTAFENIELPLLLSNLSRRERRERVGIALSLVGLADRADHRPNELSGGQQQRVAIARALITDPTLIVADEPTGDLDRTTGEEILSLIDQLNRELGKTILIVTHDPKSAEKARRLIHLEKGVLAD
;
A
#
# COMPACT_ATOMS: atom_id res chain seq x y z
N MET A 1 -19.98 17.85 19.56
CA MET A 1 -20.70 16.60 19.83
C MET A 1 -21.92 16.56 18.95
N GLU A 2 -21.81 16.07 17.75
CA GLU A 2 -22.90 15.96 16.81
C GLU A 2 -23.31 14.49 16.74
N THR A 3 -24.50 14.21 17.27
CA THR A 3 -25.10 12.89 17.36
C THR A 3 -25.41 12.35 15.98
N LEU A 4 -24.67 11.33 15.54
CA LEU A 4 -24.99 10.52 14.36
C LEU A 4 -26.39 9.91 14.52
N ARG A 5 -27.40 10.51 13.89
CA ARG A 5 -28.74 9.92 13.77
C ARG A 5 -28.63 8.72 12.81
N HIS A 6 -28.81 7.52 13.32
CA HIS A 6 -28.98 6.32 12.52
C HIS A 6 -30.27 6.45 11.71
N ALA A 7 -30.16 6.49 10.39
CA ALA A 7 -31.33 6.42 9.52
C ALA A 7 -31.94 5.01 9.61
N THR A 8 -33.24 4.94 9.93
CA THR A 8 -34.02 3.70 9.95
C THR A 8 -35.04 3.74 8.80
N ASN A 9 -35.38 2.57 8.24
CA ASN A 9 -36.48 2.46 7.29
C ASN A 9 -37.87 2.69 7.99
N ALA A 10 -38.93 2.76 7.21
CA ALA A 10 -40.30 2.99 7.72
C ALA A 10 -40.79 1.93 8.72
N THR A 11 -40.09 0.82 8.90
CA THR A 11 -40.37 -0.29 9.82
C THR A 11 -39.45 -0.28 11.06
N GLY A 12 -38.59 0.73 11.22
CA GLY A 12 -37.70 0.87 12.38
C GLY A 12 -36.43 0.00 12.33
N PHE A 13 -36.19 -0.76 11.25
CA PHE A 13 -34.97 -1.51 11.07
C PHE A 13 -33.83 -0.59 10.55
N PRO A 14 -32.59 -0.77 11.03
CA PRO A 14 -31.46 -0.04 10.48
C PRO A 14 -31.35 -0.34 8.99
N LEU A 15 -31.26 0.69 8.16
CA LEU A 15 -30.98 0.53 6.75
C LEU A 15 -29.64 -0.23 6.61
N ALA A 16 -29.63 -1.29 5.80
CA ALA A 16 -28.39 -1.96 5.44
C ALA A 16 -27.43 -0.90 4.87
N ARG A 17 -26.24 -0.77 5.45
CA ARG A 17 -25.22 0.12 4.87
C ARG A 17 -24.93 -0.38 3.46
N GLU A 18 -24.96 0.52 2.51
CA GLU A 18 -24.48 0.19 1.18
C GLU A 18 -23.06 -0.38 1.33
N PRO A 19 -22.74 -1.48 0.61
CA PRO A 19 -21.39 -2.01 0.65
C PRO A 19 -20.40 -0.92 0.22
N PRO A 20 -19.21 -0.85 0.84
CA PRO A 20 -18.21 0.13 0.45
C PRO A 20 -17.88 -0.04 -1.03
N PRO A 21 -17.58 1.07 -1.75
CA PRO A 21 -17.27 1.00 -3.17
C PRO A 21 -16.00 0.20 -3.41
N THR A 22 -15.97 -0.59 -4.46
CA THR A 22 -14.78 -1.33 -4.89
C THR A 22 -13.69 -0.35 -5.32
N LEU A 23 -12.53 -0.41 -4.66
CA LEU A 23 -11.36 0.39 -5.02
C LEU A 23 -10.54 -0.25 -6.13
N ILE A 24 -10.30 -1.56 -6.03
CA ILE A 24 -9.48 -2.32 -6.99
C ILE A 24 -10.35 -3.38 -7.65
N GLU A 25 -10.41 -3.34 -8.98
CA GLU A 25 -11.09 -4.34 -9.81
C GLU A 25 -10.09 -4.97 -10.77
N ILE A 26 -9.86 -6.26 -10.66
CA ILE A 26 -8.99 -7.05 -11.54
C ILE A 26 -9.83 -8.08 -12.27
N ARG A 27 -9.70 -8.17 -13.60
CA ARG A 27 -10.44 -9.13 -14.43
C ARG A 27 -9.52 -9.80 -15.43
N LYS A 28 -9.48 -11.14 -15.37
CA LYS A 28 -8.72 -12.02 -16.27
C LYS A 28 -7.27 -11.57 -16.46
N LEU A 29 -6.64 -11.12 -15.36
CA LEU A 29 -5.32 -10.56 -15.38
C LEU A 29 -4.29 -11.65 -15.55
N SER A 30 -3.42 -11.52 -16.55
CA SER A 30 -2.28 -12.41 -16.74
C SER A 30 -1.00 -11.62 -16.92
N LYS A 31 0.09 -12.15 -16.41
CA LYS A 31 1.44 -11.59 -16.57
C LYS A 31 2.43 -12.67 -16.92
N TYR A 32 3.20 -12.42 -17.96
CA TYR A 32 4.36 -13.22 -18.34
C TYR A 32 5.56 -12.31 -18.64
N TYR A 33 6.74 -12.82 -18.39
CA TYR A 33 7.99 -12.19 -18.79
C TYR A 33 8.62 -12.96 -19.93
N ARG A 34 9.50 -12.31 -20.69
CA ARG A 34 10.27 -12.94 -21.76
C ARG A 34 11.76 -12.92 -21.41
N ARG A 35 12.41 -14.07 -21.55
CA ARG A 35 13.85 -14.22 -21.45
C ARG A 35 14.37 -14.86 -22.74
N GLY A 36 14.79 -14.03 -23.69
CA GLY A 36 15.03 -14.49 -25.07
C GLY A 36 13.73 -15.02 -25.69
N GLU A 37 13.74 -16.26 -26.15
CA GLU A 37 12.56 -16.94 -26.73
C GLU A 37 11.64 -17.59 -25.68
N GLN A 38 12.11 -17.72 -24.45
CA GLN A 38 11.34 -18.37 -23.38
C GLN A 38 10.30 -17.42 -22.78
N ILE A 39 9.04 -17.88 -22.72
CA ILE A 39 7.95 -17.20 -22.01
C ILE A 39 7.87 -17.79 -20.58
N ILE A 40 7.94 -16.92 -19.59
CA ILE A 40 7.83 -17.28 -18.17
C ILE A 40 6.49 -16.76 -17.65
N PRO A 41 5.46 -17.60 -17.52
CA PRO A 41 4.18 -17.18 -16.94
C PRO A 41 4.35 -16.97 -15.44
N VAL A 42 3.76 -15.88 -14.92
CA VAL A 42 3.83 -15.52 -13.49
C VAL A 42 2.43 -15.41 -12.89
N LEU A 43 1.47 -14.84 -13.62
CA LEU A 43 0.08 -14.74 -13.20
C LEU A 43 -0.82 -15.24 -14.35
N ALA A 44 -1.89 -15.97 -14.01
CA ALA A 44 -2.83 -16.55 -14.96
C ALA A 44 -4.28 -16.29 -14.53
N ASP A 45 -5.02 -15.55 -15.36
CA ASP A 45 -6.47 -15.29 -15.23
C ASP A 45 -6.94 -14.84 -13.83
N VAL A 46 -6.13 -14.02 -13.15
CA VAL A 46 -6.44 -13.50 -11.81
C VAL A 46 -7.68 -12.60 -11.88
N ASN A 47 -8.64 -12.85 -10.98
CA ASN A 47 -9.82 -12.02 -10.76
C ASN A 47 -9.86 -11.66 -9.28
N LEU A 48 -9.94 -10.35 -8.96
CA LEU A 48 -9.87 -9.87 -7.58
C LEU A 48 -10.60 -8.54 -7.45
N ASP A 49 -11.40 -8.42 -6.40
CA ASP A 49 -11.99 -7.16 -5.96
C ASP A 49 -11.51 -6.83 -4.55
N ILE A 50 -11.10 -5.58 -4.33
CA ILE A 50 -10.74 -5.04 -3.01
C ILE A 50 -11.58 -3.78 -2.79
N GLU A 51 -12.27 -3.72 -1.66
CA GLU A 51 -13.12 -2.61 -1.30
C GLU A 51 -12.31 -1.43 -0.75
N LEU A 52 -12.88 -0.23 -0.84
CA LEU A 52 -12.29 0.95 -0.22
C LEU A 52 -12.24 0.78 1.31
N GLY A 53 -11.08 1.02 1.91
CA GLY A 53 -10.86 0.85 3.35
C GLY A 53 -10.55 -0.58 3.78
N ASP A 54 -10.44 -1.54 2.85
CA ASP A 54 -10.01 -2.90 3.18
C ASP A 54 -8.56 -2.95 3.65
N PHE A 55 -8.29 -3.90 4.56
CA PHE A 55 -6.95 -4.36 4.88
C PHE A 55 -6.82 -5.81 4.45
N VAL A 56 -6.08 -6.03 3.38
CA VAL A 56 -5.93 -7.33 2.70
C VAL A 56 -4.50 -7.82 2.83
N ALA A 57 -4.32 -9.09 3.20
CA ALA A 57 -3.05 -9.79 3.14
C ALA A 57 -3.04 -10.77 1.95
N LEU A 58 -2.01 -10.66 1.12
CA LEU A 58 -1.73 -11.58 0.02
C LEU A 58 -0.62 -12.53 0.46
N MET A 59 -0.94 -13.78 0.65
CA MET A 59 -0.02 -14.84 1.07
C MET A 59 0.27 -15.85 -0.05
N GLY A 60 1.33 -16.60 0.12
CA GLY A 60 1.71 -17.70 -0.79
C GLY A 60 3.21 -17.98 -0.75
N PRO A 61 3.66 -19.10 -1.32
CA PRO A 61 5.07 -19.47 -1.33
C PRO A 61 5.93 -18.46 -2.11
N SER A 62 7.24 -18.49 -1.90
CA SER A 62 8.19 -17.70 -2.69
C SER A 62 8.04 -18.04 -4.18
N GLY A 63 8.06 -17.02 -5.05
CA GLY A 63 7.89 -17.19 -6.49
C GLY A 63 6.45 -17.41 -6.97
N SER A 64 5.42 -17.35 -6.08
CA SER A 64 4.01 -17.50 -6.51
C SER A 64 3.46 -16.32 -7.31
N GLY A 65 4.16 -15.18 -7.39
CA GLY A 65 3.74 -13.99 -8.14
C GLY A 65 3.20 -12.85 -7.28
N LYS A 66 3.29 -12.91 -5.95
CA LYS A 66 2.76 -11.89 -5.02
C LYS A 66 3.29 -10.48 -5.29
N THR A 67 4.61 -10.31 -5.29
CA THR A 67 5.26 -9.02 -5.61
C THR A 67 4.91 -8.55 -7.02
N THR A 68 4.76 -9.48 -7.98
CA THR A 68 4.33 -9.14 -9.33
C THR A 68 2.91 -8.58 -9.32
N LEU A 69 1.96 -9.25 -8.64
CA LEU A 69 0.59 -8.76 -8.53
C LEU A 69 0.54 -7.40 -7.81
N LEU A 70 1.30 -7.24 -6.72
CA LEU A 70 1.44 -5.96 -6.02
C LEU A 70 1.92 -4.85 -6.95
N ASN A 71 2.98 -5.11 -7.73
CA ASN A 71 3.56 -4.14 -8.66
C ASN A 71 2.59 -3.75 -9.80
N LEU A 72 1.77 -4.69 -10.27
CA LEU A 72 0.72 -4.40 -11.25
C LEU A 72 -0.38 -3.51 -10.65
N ILE A 73 -0.84 -3.81 -9.44
CA ILE A 73 -1.84 -3.00 -8.71
C ILE A 73 -1.30 -1.60 -8.41
N ALA A 74 -0.03 -1.49 -8.04
CA ALA A 74 0.63 -0.22 -7.76
C ALA A 74 0.99 0.58 -9.03
N GLY A 75 0.78 0.04 -10.23
CA GLY A 75 1.16 0.69 -11.48
C GLY A 75 2.67 0.83 -11.68
N ILE A 76 3.48 -0.05 -11.08
CA ILE A 76 4.92 -0.13 -11.32
C ILE A 76 5.21 -0.94 -12.58
N ASP A 77 4.40 -1.97 -12.83
CA ASP A 77 4.47 -2.82 -14.02
C ASP A 77 3.10 -2.84 -14.72
N LYS A 78 3.05 -3.34 -15.96
CA LYS A 78 1.82 -3.48 -16.74
C LYS A 78 1.46 -4.95 -16.96
N PRO A 79 0.18 -5.31 -16.97
CA PRO A 79 -0.24 -6.66 -17.27
C PRO A 79 0.07 -7.02 -18.73
N SER A 80 0.21 -8.33 -18.99
CA SER A 80 0.33 -8.85 -20.36
C SER A 80 -1.04 -8.96 -21.03
N SER A 81 -2.09 -9.23 -20.24
CA SER A 81 -3.50 -9.22 -20.67
C SER A 81 -4.42 -9.02 -19.46
N GLY A 82 -5.71 -8.77 -19.72
CA GLY A 82 -6.71 -8.46 -18.72
C GLY A 82 -6.79 -6.98 -18.38
N THR A 83 -7.50 -6.63 -17.30
CA THR A 83 -7.70 -5.24 -16.87
C THR A 83 -7.43 -5.07 -15.38
N ILE A 84 -6.92 -3.89 -15.02
CA ILE A 84 -6.80 -3.44 -13.63
C ILE A 84 -7.39 -2.04 -13.56
N LYS A 85 -8.46 -1.91 -12.78
CA LYS A 85 -9.01 -0.59 -12.43
C LYS A 85 -8.74 -0.29 -10.96
N VAL A 86 -8.30 0.91 -10.67
CA VAL A 86 -8.12 1.41 -9.30
C VAL A 86 -8.82 2.76 -9.20
N GLY A 87 -9.78 2.88 -8.28
CA GLY A 87 -10.62 4.06 -8.16
C GLY A 87 -11.40 4.38 -9.46
N GLY A 88 -11.81 3.34 -10.20
CA GLY A 88 -12.51 3.45 -11.48
C GLY A 88 -11.60 3.73 -12.69
N VAL A 89 -10.31 4.02 -12.50
CA VAL A 89 -9.34 4.29 -13.58
C VAL A 89 -8.68 2.99 -14.05
N ASP A 90 -8.77 2.67 -15.34
CA ASP A 90 -8.03 1.55 -15.95
C ASP A 90 -6.55 1.94 -16.10
N ILE A 91 -5.75 1.56 -15.09
CA ILE A 91 -4.33 1.94 -15.01
C ILE A 91 -3.47 1.23 -16.08
N ALA A 92 -3.93 0.10 -16.62
CA ALA A 92 -3.22 -0.62 -17.66
C ALA A 92 -3.17 0.16 -18.99
N ARG A 93 -4.13 1.05 -19.22
CA ARG A 93 -4.25 1.87 -20.43
C ARG A 93 -3.55 3.22 -20.37
N LEU A 94 -3.09 3.62 -19.18
CA LEU A 94 -2.40 4.90 -19.03
C LEU A 94 -1.04 4.87 -19.76
N SER A 95 -0.66 6.02 -20.30
CA SER A 95 0.72 6.24 -20.78
C SER A 95 1.69 6.15 -19.58
N GLU A 96 2.98 5.91 -19.84
CA GLU A 96 3.99 5.87 -18.75
C GLU A 96 4.02 7.15 -17.92
N ARG A 97 3.84 8.30 -18.57
CA ARG A 97 3.77 9.60 -17.90
C ARG A 97 2.54 9.72 -17.00
N ASP A 98 1.37 9.35 -17.53
CA ASP A 98 0.11 9.45 -16.78
C ASP A 98 0.06 8.43 -15.65
N LEU A 99 0.62 7.22 -15.87
CA LEU A 99 0.74 6.19 -14.85
C LEU A 99 1.67 6.64 -13.72
N ALA A 100 2.79 7.29 -14.02
CA ALA A 100 3.69 7.85 -13.02
C ALA A 100 3.02 8.96 -12.20
N ALA A 101 2.27 9.86 -12.84
CA ALA A 101 1.52 10.92 -12.17
C ALA A 101 0.40 10.34 -11.30
N TRP A 102 -0.34 9.35 -11.81
CA TRP A 102 -1.38 8.64 -11.08
C TRP A 102 -0.79 7.96 -9.83
N ARG A 103 0.29 7.20 -9.98
CA ARG A 103 0.96 6.50 -8.87
C ARG A 103 1.42 7.47 -7.78
N ALA A 104 2.03 8.59 -8.15
CA ALA A 104 2.51 9.59 -7.21
C ALA A 104 1.40 10.17 -6.33
N SER A 105 0.14 10.18 -6.80
CA SER A 105 -1.00 10.75 -6.09
C SER A 105 -1.86 9.72 -5.36
N HIS A 106 -1.86 8.46 -5.79
CA HIS A 106 -2.83 7.47 -5.31
C HIS A 106 -2.23 6.31 -4.55
N VAL A 107 -0.89 6.08 -4.68
CA VAL A 107 -0.24 4.91 -4.09
C VAL A 107 0.89 5.29 -3.16
N GLY A 108 0.83 4.82 -1.92
CA GLY A 108 1.95 4.81 -1.00
C GLY A 108 2.62 3.43 -1.01
N PHE A 109 3.95 3.38 -1.12
CA PHE A 109 4.68 2.13 -1.18
C PHE A 109 5.59 1.94 0.03
N ILE A 110 5.44 0.79 0.72
CA ILE A 110 6.27 0.35 1.84
C ILE A 110 7.04 -0.89 1.39
N PHE A 111 8.37 -0.84 1.47
CA PHE A 111 9.26 -1.91 1.03
C PHE A 111 9.87 -2.66 2.21
N GLN A 112 10.28 -3.90 2.00
CA GLN A 112 10.99 -4.71 2.97
C GLN A 112 12.29 -4.06 3.45
N PHE A 113 13.12 -3.53 2.54
CA PHE A 113 14.40 -2.90 2.84
C PHE A 113 14.31 -1.37 2.90
N TYR A 114 13.17 -0.81 3.35
CA TYR A 114 12.91 0.61 3.58
C TYR A 114 13.07 1.51 2.34
N ASN A 115 14.04 1.25 1.48
CA ASN A 115 14.40 2.02 0.29
C ASN A 115 14.53 3.53 0.58
N LEU A 116 15.18 3.87 1.69
CA LEU A 116 15.52 5.24 2.02
C LEU A 116 16.77 5.67 1.28
N MET A 117 16.82 6.94 0.90
CA MET A 117 18.00 7.56 0.33
C MET A 117 19.03 7.78 1.45
N PRO A 118 20.20 7.11 1.43
CA PRO A 118 21.11 7.09 2.57
C PRO A 118 21.78 8.44 2.85
N VAL A 119 21.82 9.34 1.86
CA VAL A 119 22.40 10.67 1.98
C VAL A 119 21.44 11.72 2.52
N LEU A 120 20.14 11.41 2.55
CA LEU A 120 19.07 12.28 3.03
C LEU A 120 18.71 11.98 4.47
N THR A 121 18.27 12.99 5.20
CA THR A 121 17.70 12.83 6.54
C THR A 121 16.34 12.16 6.51
N ALA A 122 15.79 11.79 7.68
CA ALA A 122 14.42 11.28 7.79
C ALA A 122 13.41 12.29 7.23
N PHE A 123 13.58 13.58 7.59
CA PHE A 123 12.75 14.66 7.07
C PHE A 123 12.80 14.71 5.54
N GLU A 124 13.98 14.73 4.95
CA GLU A 124 14.18 14.85 3.51
C GLU A 124 13.65 13.61 2.76
N ASN A 125 13.84 12.40 3.31
CA ASN A 125 13.27 11.18 2.74
C ASN A 125 11.72 11.23 2.68
N ILE A 126 11.08 11.75 3.73
CA ILE A 126 9.63 11.91 3.77
C ILE A 126 9.17 13.04 2.82
N GLU A 127 9.94 14.12 2.68
CA GLU A 127 9.61 15.25 1.80
C GLU A 127 9.68 14.89 0.31
N LEU A 128 10.50 13.89 -0.09
CA LEU A 128 10.76 13.55 -1.51
C LEU A 128 9.50 13.50 -2.40
N PRO A 129 8.43 12.79 -2.05
CA PRO A 129 7.23 12.74 -2.90
C PRO A 129 6.56 14.11 -3.08
N LEU A 130 6.65 14.99 -2.09
CA LEU A 130 6.05 16.32 -2.14
C LEU A 130 6.80 17.30 -3.04
N LEU A 131 8.05 17.01 -3.41
CA LEU A 131 8.83 17.87 -4.31
C LEU A 131 8.21 17.94 -5.72
N LEU A 132 7.40 16.96 -6.09
CA LEU A 132 6.67 16.92 -7.36
C LEU A 132 5.29 17.62 -7.31
N SER A 133 4.91 18.14 -6.13
CA SER A 133 3.65 18.85 -5.92
C SER A 133 3.81 20.38 -6.05
N ASN A 134 2.69 21.08 -6.15
CA ASN A 134 2.67 22.55 -6.18
C ASN A 134 2.70 23.18 -4.77
N LEU A 135 3.04 22.41 -3.72
CA LEU A 135 3.09 22.90 -2.35
C LEU A 135 4.28 23.82 -2.13
N SER A 136 4.06 24.89 -1.41
CA SER A 136 5.13 25.77 -0.94
C SER A 136 6.06 25.03 0.04
N ARG A 137 7.28 25.54 0.21
CA ARG A 137 8.26 24.98 1.18
C ARG A 137 7.70 24.94 2.61
N ARG A 138 6.88 25.92 2.99
CA ARG A 138 6.24 25.98 4.31
C ARG A 138 5.23 24.84 4.48
N GLU A 139 4.35 24.63 3.51
CA GLU A 139 3.34 23.58 3.54
C GLU A 139 3.97 22.19 3.54
N ARG A 140 5.03 21.96 2.74
CA ARG A 140 5.76 20.68 2.77
C ARG A 140 6.36 20.42 4.15
N ARG A 141 7.02 21.42 4.76
CA ARG A 141 7.60 21.29 6.10
C ARG A 141 6.55 20.95 7.15
N GLU A 142 5.39 21.59 7.10
CA GLU A 142 4.29 21.32 8.01
C GLU A 142 3.76 19.88 7.86
N ARG A 143 3.53 19.42 6.63
CA ARG A 143 3.10 18.04 6.36
C ARG A 143 4.12 17.00 6.82
N VAL A 144 5.39 17.21 6.56
CA VAL A 144 6.46 16.31 7.02
C VAL A 144 6.52 16.25 8.54
N GLY A 145 6.38 17.40 9.22
CA GLY A 145 6.32 17.45 10.69
C GLY A 145 5.15 16.62 11.26
N ILE A 146 3.97 16.72 10.65
CA ILE A 146 2.80 15.91 11.02
C ILE A 146 3.09 14.41 10.76
N ALA A 147 3.65 14.06 9.61
CA ALA A 147 3.97 12.67 9.28
C ALA A 147 5.00 12.07 10.25
N LEU A 148 6.06 12.81 10.60
CA LEU A 148 7.04 12.40 11.60
C LEU A 148 6.40 12.17 12.98
N SER A 149 5.50 13.05 13.38
CA SER A 149 4.78 12.94 14.65
C SER A 149 3.87 11.70 14.66
N LEU A 150 3.18 11.43 13.55
CA LEU A 150 2.30 10.27 13.38
C LEU A 150 3.04 8.94 13.58
N VAL A 151 4.29 8.86 13.11
CA VAL A 151 5.11 7.64 13.25
C VAL A 151 6.01 7.66 14.50
N GLY A 152 5.91 8.68 15.36
CA GLY A 152 6.65 8.78 16.62
C GLY A 152 8.14 9.11 16.44
N LEU A 153 8.51 9.88 15.39
CA LEU A 153 9.89 10.22 15.06
C LEU A 153 10.13 11.73 14.95
N ALA A 154 9.33 12.56 15.62
CA ALA A 154 9.48 14.02 15.58
C ALA A 154 10.87 14.49 16.02
N ASP A 155 11.49 13.80 16.98
CA ASP A 155 12.84 14.08 17.51
C ASP A 155 13.98 13.49 16.64
N ARG A 156 13.64 12.79 15.56
CA ARG A 156 14.60 12.12 14.66
C ARG A 156 14.63 12.72 13.25
N ALA A 157 14.00 13.89 13.05
CA ALA A 157 13.86 14.53 11.74
C ALA A 157 15.19 14.71 10.99
N ASP A 158 16.24 15.08 11.69
CA ASP A 158 17.56 15.38 11.13
C ASP A 158 18.50 14.16 11.06
N HIS A 159 18.07 12.98 11.52
CA HIS A 159 18.88 11.75 11.47
C HIS A 159 18.87 11.15 10.07
N ARG A 160 20.01 10.61 9.65
CA ARG A 160 20.15 9.84 8.41
C ARG A 160 19.83 8.36 8.65
N PRO A 161 19.53 7.58 7.60
CA PRO A 161 19.20 6.15 7.75
C PRO A 161 20.20 5.33 8.56
N ASN A 162 21.49 5.59 8.42
CA ASN A 162 22.55 4.91 9.18
C ASN A 162 22.61 5.28 10.69
N GLU A 163 21.87 6.31 11.11
CA GLU A 163 21.74 6.75 12.49
C GLU A 163 20.42 6.28 13.13
N LEU A 164 19.60 5.53 12.36
CA LEU A 164 18.29 5.03 12.75
C LEU A 164 18.30 3.50 12.87
N SER A 165 17.58 2.97 13.86
CA SER A 165 17.32 1.52 13.92
C SER A 165 16.46 1.06 12.74
N GLY A 166 16.43 -0.25 12.43
CA GLY A 166 15.61 -0.82 11.37
C GLY A 166 14.13 -0.43 11.50
N GLY A 167 13.57 -0.53 12.71
CA GLY A 167 12.19 -0.11 12.99
C GLY A 167 11.96 1.39 12.78
N GLN A 168 12.93 2.23 13.14
CA GLN A 168 12.85 3.68 12.87
C GLN A 168 12.93 3.97 11.37
N GLN A 169 13.80 3.28 10.63
CA GLN A 169 13.87 3.40 9.18
C GLN A 169 12.55 2.99 8.52
N GLN A 170 11.92 1.90 8.99
CA GLN A 170 10.62 1.48 8.48
C GLN A 170 9.50 2.48 8.79
N ARG A 171 9.52 3.09 9.97
CA ARG A 171 8.60 4.19 10.31
C ARG A 171 8.78 5.41 9.40
N VAL A 172 10.02 5.76 9.03
CA VAL A 172 10.30 6.81 8.02
C VAL A 172 9.73 6.40 6.65
N ALA A 173 9.91 5.15 6.23
CA ALA A 173 9.36 4.64 4.96
C ALA A 173 7.81 4.67 4.96
N ILE A 174 7.17 4.35 6.08
CA ILE A 174 5.71 4.45 6.26
C ILE A 174 5.27 5.92 6.16
N ALA A 175 5.93 6.84 6.87
CA ALA A 175 5.62 8.27 6.79
C ALA A 175 5.77 8.81 5.37
N ARG A 176 6.82 8.41 4.64
CA ARG A 176 7.01 8.73 3.22
C ARG A 176 5.88 8.19 2.34
N ALA A 177 5.42 6.97 2.61
CA ALA A 177 4.31 6.37 1.87
C ALA A 177 2.98 7.12 2.08
N LEU A 178 2.79 7.75 3.25
CA LEU A 178 1.58 8.48 3.62
C LEU A 178 1.55 9.93 3.19
N ILE A 179 2.71 10.54 2.92
CA ILE A 179 2.86 11.99 2.83
C ILE A 179 2.04 12.65 1.72
N THR A 180 1.73 11.91 0.65
CA THR A 180 0.86 12.37 -0.45
C THR A 180 -0.62 12.12 -0.20
N ASP A 181 -0.97 11.61 0.98
CA ASP A 181 -2.34 11.22 1.35
C ASP A 181 -2.98 10.20 0.38
N PRO A 182 -2.28 9.09 0.05
CA PRO A 182 -2.74 8.14 -0.95
C PRO A 182 -4.00 7.40 -0.49
N THR A 183 -4.81 6.94 -1.45
CA THR A 183 -5.99 6.09 -1.18
C THR A 183 -5.59 4.64 -0.93
N LEU A 184 -4.52 4.18 -1.60
CA LEU A 184 -4.01 2.82 -1.54
C LEU A 184 -2.59 2.81 -0.97
N ILE A 185 -2.36 1.96 0.03
CA ILE A 185 -1.03 1.63 0.54
C ILE A 185 -0.72 0.19 0.15
N VAL A 186 0.40 -0.02 -0.51
CA VAL A 186 0.93 -1.35 -0.83
C VAL A 186 2.20 -1.60 -0.03
N ALA A 187 2.29 -2.76 0.61
CA ALA A 187 3.41 -3.12 1.45
C ALA A 187 3.96 -4.49 1.04
N ASP A 188 5.23 -4.55 0.62
CA ASP A 188 5.92 -5.77 0.26
C ASP A 188 6.83 -6.21 1.40
N GLU A 189 6.42 -7.24 2.14
CA GLU A 189 7.14 -7.82 3.30
C GLU A 189 7.59 -6.75 4.33
N PRO A 190 6.70 -5.86 4.83
CA PRO A 190 7.08 -4.65 5.57
C PRO A 190 7.79 -4.92 6.91
N THR A 191 7.81 -6.17 7.37
CA THR A 191 8.46 -6.60 8.63
C THR A 191 9.54 -7.63 8.42
N GLY A 192 9.85 -7.99 7.16
CA GLY A 192 10.75 -9.10 6.84
C GLY A 192 12.21 -8.89 7.26
N ASP A 193 12.64 -7.66 7.52
CA ASP A 193 13.99 -7.29 7.97
C ASP A 193 14.03 -6.83 9.45
N LEU A 194 12.96 -7.09 10.21
CA LEU A 194 12.80 -6.62 11.58
C LEU A 194 12.75 -7.79 12.57
N ASP A 195 13.22 -7.54 13.79
CA ASP A 195 12.96 -8.45 14.89
C ASP A 195 11.45 -8.52 15.19
N ARG A 196 11.04 -9.58 15.88
CA ARG A 196 9.63 -9.87 16.14
C ARG A 196 8.89 -8.72 16.83
N THR A 197 9.48 -8.14 17.88
CA THR A 197 8.82 -7.10 18.68
C THR A 197 8.62 -5.85 17.84
N THR A 198 9.66 -5.41 17.15
CA THR A 198 9.63 -4.27 16.24
C THR A 198 8.64 -4.51 15.08
N GLY A 199 8.61 -5.74 14.53
CA GLY A 199 7.65 -6.13 13.49
C GLY A 199 6.20 -6.00 13.95
N GLU A 200 5.88 -6.47 15.18
CA GLU A 200 4.54 -6.34 15.76
C GLU A 200 4.13 -4.86 15.95
N GLU A 201 5.06 -3.97 16.32
CA GLU A 201 4.82 -2.54 16.41
C GLU A 201 4.53 -1.90 15.03
N ILE A 202 5.30 -2.28 14.01
CA ILE A 202 5.09 -1.79 12.64
C ILE A 202 3.74 -2.24 12.08
N LEU A 203 3.36 -3.51 12.29
CA LEU A 203 2.05 -4.02 11.87
C LEU A 203 0.90 -3.32 12.62
N SER A 204 1.10 -3.02 13.90
CA SER A 204 0.12 -2.28 14.69
C SER A 204 -0.05 -0.85 14.18
N LEU A 205 1.05 -0.18 13.79
CA LEU A 205 1.00 1.13 13.14
C LEU A 205 0.23 1.05 11.81
N ILE A 206 0.50 0.05 10.97
CA ILE A 206 -0.20 -0.14 9.68
C ILE A 206 -1.70 -0.39 9.91
N ASP A 207 -2.08 -1.22 10.89
CA ASP A 207 -3.48 -1.46 11.24
C ASP A 207 -4.18 -0.16 11.74
N GLN A 208 -3.49 0.65 12.55
CA GLN A 208 -4.00 1.95 12.99
C GLN A 208 -4.28 2.89 11.81
N LEU A 209 -3.38 2.96 10.82
CA LEU A 209 -3.59 3.76 9.61
C LEU A 209 -4.83 3.32 8.82
N ASN A 210 -5.10 2.01 8.76
CA ASN A 210 -6.33 1.51 8.13
C ASN A 210 -7.57 1.93 8.92
N ARG A 211 -7.58 1.73 10.25
CA ARG A 211 -8.77 1.96 11.09
C ARG A 211 -9.08 3.44 11.29
N GLU A 212 -8.05 4.26 11.53
CA GLU A 212 -8.25 5.67 11.90
C GLU A 212 -8.30 6.59 10.68
N LEU A 213 -7.50 6.29 9.64
CA LEU A 213 -7.42 7.11 8.43
C LEU A 213 -8.19 6.53 7.25
N GLY A 214 -8.83 5.36 7.40
CA GLY A 214 -9.63 4.73 6.34
C GLY A 214 -8.83 4.32 5.10
N LYS A 215 -7.51 4.13 5.22
CA LYS A 215 -6.64 3.77 4.08
C LYS A 215 -6.89 2.32 3.66
N THR A 216 -6.98 2.08 2.35
CA THR A 216 -6.97 0.72 1.82
C THR A 216 -5.55 0.20 1.82
N ILE A 217 -5.33 -0.98 2.40
CA ILE A 217 -3.99 -1.55 2.57
C ILE A 217 -3.93 -2.94 1.95
N LEU A 218 -2.94 -3.15 1.09
CA LEU A 218 -2.58 -4.46 0.55
C LEU A 218 -1.17 -4.81 1.01
N ILE A 219 -1.04 -5.81 1.88
CA ILE A 219 0.24 -6.32 2.35
C ILE A 219 0.56 -7.66 1.68
N VAL A 220 1.77 -7.80 1.17
CA VAL A 220 2.34 -9.09 0.77
C VAL A 220 3.18 -9.60 1.92
N THR A 221 2.95 -10.83 2.33
CA THR A 221 3.75 -11.48 3.38
C THR A 221 3.73 -12.99 3.23
N HIS A 222 4.77 -13.63 3.75
CA HIS A 222 4.80 -15.09 3.97
C HIS A 222 4.68 -15.45 5.46
N ASP A 223 4.65 -14.45 6.35
CA ASP A 223 4.48 -14.63 7.79
C ASP A 223 2.99 -14.65 8.16
N PRO A 224 2.47 -15.77 8.72
CA PRO A 224 1.07 -15.87 9.13
C PRO A 224 0.65 -14.81 10.14
N LYS A 225 1.54 -14.40 11.06
CA LYS A 225 1.22 -13.38 12.07
C LYS A 225 1.00 -12.00 11.45
N SER A 226 1.80 -11.66 10.44
CA SER A 226 1.59 -10.43 9.68
C SER A 226 0.24 -10.45 8.96
N ALA A 227 -0.17 -11.62 8.46
CA ALA A 227 -1.45 -11.80 7.78
C ALA A 227 -2.66 -11.74 8.75
N GLU A 228 -2.50 -12.15 10.01
CA GLU A 228 -3.57 -12.10 11.02
C GLU A 228 -4.07 -10.67 11.34
N LYS A 229 -3.27 -9.64 11.05
CA LYS A 229 -3.68 -8.24 11.20
C LYS A 229 -4.65 -7.79 10.10
N ALA A 230 -4.61 -8.43 8.94
CA ALA A 230 -5.51 -8.13 7.85
C ALA A 230 -6.92 -8.69 8.12
N ARG A 231 -7.93 -8.00 7.60
CA ARG A 231 -9.32 -8.46 7.69
C ARG A 231 -9.68 -9.51 6.66
N ARG A 232 -8.92 -9.55 5.56
CA ARG A 232 -9.12 -10.47 4.46
C ARG A 232 -7.78 -11.07 4.07
N LEU A 233 -7.76 -12.41 3.98
CA LEU A 233 -6.61 -13.18 3.55
C LEU A 233 -6.86 -13.73 2.15
N ILE A 234 -5.91 -13.57 1.27
CA ILE A 234 -5.93 -14.07 -0.11
C ILE A 234 -4.69 -14.93 -0.31
N HIS A 235 -4.87 -16.12 -0.83
CA HIS A 235 -3.77 -17.02 -1.17
C HIS A 235 -3.46 -16.95 -2.66
N LEU A 236 -2.18 -16.83 -3.00
CA LEU A 236 -1.70 -16.90 -4.38
C LEU A 236 -0.73 -18.09 -4.52
N GLU A 237 -1.11 -19.05 -5.32
CA GLU A 237 -0.30 -20.23 -5.62
C GLU A 237 -0.08 -20.37 -7.11
N LYS A 238 1.19 -20.49 -7.53
CA LYS A 238 1.58 -20.67 -8.94
C LYS A 238 0.88 -19.69 -9.91
N GLY A 239 0.72 -18.44 -9.47
CA GLY A 239 0.13 -17.39 -10.30
C GLY A 239 -1.41 -17.38 -10.35
N VAL A 240 -2.10 -18.18 -9.57
CA VAL A 240 -3.57 -18.26 -9.48
C VAL A 240 -3.99 -17.97 -8.04
N LEU A 241 -5.11 -17.25 -7.87
CA LEU A 241 -5.70 -17.10 -6.53
C LEU A 241 -6.32 -18.45 -6.12
N ALA A 242 -5.98 -18.92 -4.92
CA ALA A 242 -6.63 -20.04 -4.28
C ALA A 242 -7.79 -19.52 -3.42
N ASP A 243 -8.92 -20.21 -3.50
CA ASP A 243 -10.12 -19.97 -2.68
C ASP A 243 -9.87 -20.30 -1.20
#